data_c482b09bf67eea5b8b8f23c442e70099
#
_entry.id   c482b09bf67eea5b8b8f23c442e70099
#
_cell.length_a   1.000
_cell.length_b   1.000
_cell.length_c   1.000
_cell.angle_alpha   90.00
_cell.angle_beta   90.00
_cell.angle_gamma   90.00
#
_symmetry.space_group_name_H-M   'P 1'
#
loop_
_entity.id
_entity.type
_entity.pdbx_description
1 polymer ?
#
loop_
_entity_poly.entity_id
_entity_poly.type
_entity_poly.pdbx_seq_one_letter_code
_entity_poly.pdbx_strand_id
1 'polypeptide(L)'
;MLIWQCKKIIYFKEGDIWWVSLGINIGVEIDGKKNHFERPVIILKRVNYHSAIIIPLTSTIRENDDRFVNYEIDGIKKSANISQIRMIDTKRFRRKAKIKLPIDNFREIKSRLKKYL
;
A
#
# COMPACT_ATOMS: atom_id res chain seq x y z
N MET A 1 23.22 23.34 -5.17
CA MET A 1 22.73 23.14 -5.36
C MET A 1 21.80 22.82 -5.69
N LEU A 2 21.31 22.62 -5.87
CA LEU A 2 20.51 22.42 -6.13
C LEU A 2 19.79 21.69 -6.36
N ILE A 3 19.70 21.26 -6.50
CA ILE A 3 19.16 20.50 -6.82
C ILE A 3 18.34 20.09 -6.26
N TRP A 4 18.09 19.98 -5.67
CA TRP A 4 17.34 19.63 -5.06
C TRP A 4 16.25 19.98 -5.27
N GLN A 5 16.18 20.43 -5.39
CA GLN A 5 15.18 20.92 -5.60
C GLN A 5 14.31 20.24 -6.31
N CYS A 6 14.49 19.41 -6.86
CA CYS A 6 13.60 18.76 -7.61
C CYS A 6 12.82 17.79 -6.89
N LYS A 7 12.99 17.62 -5.66
CA LYS A 7 12.28 16.66 -5.03
C LYS A 7 10.98 17.16 -4.70
N LYS A 8 9.91 16.61 -5.19
CA LYS A 8 8.60 17.01 -4.87
C LYS A 8 8.25 16.39 -3.57
N ILE A 9 7.60 17.11 -2.71
CA ILE A 9 7.14 16.57 -1.46
C ILE A 9 5.75 16.06 -1.71
N ILE A 10 5.51 14.81 -1.47
CA ILE A 10 4.21 14.22 -1.67
C ILE A 10 3.49 14.20 -0.34
N TYR A 11 2.27 14.69 -0.32
CA TYR A 11 1.49 14.71 0.89
C TYR A 11 0.67 13.44 0.99
N PHE A 12 0.87 12.68 2.00
CA PHE A 12 0.14 11.46 2.22
C PHE A 12 -0.14 11.30 3.72
N LYS A 13 -1.19 10.59 4.04
CA LYS A 13 -1.59 10.41 5.41
C LYS A 13 -1.92 8.98 5.72
N GLU A 14 -1.91 8.65 7.00
CA GLU A 14 -2.31 7.32 7.44
C GLU A 14 -3.72 7.06 7.01
N GLY A 15 -4.01 5.90 6.54
CA GLY A 15 -5.34 5.53 6.07
C GLY A 15 -5.58 5.80 4.61
N ASP A 16 -4.70 6.54 3.95
CA ASP A 16 -4.87 6.79 2.52
C ASP A 16 -4.50 5.53 1.75
N ILE A 17 -5.13 5.37 0.60
CA ILE A 17 -4.77 4.29 -0.31
C ILE A 17 -4.04 4.94 -1.47
N TRP A 18 -2.88 4.43 -1.79
CA TRP A 18 -2.09 4.94 -2.89
C TRP A 18 -1.69 3.83 -3.84
N TRP A 19 -1.54 4.16 -5.10
CA TRP A 19 -1.00 3.24 -6.07
C TRP A 19 0.49 3.47 -6.08
N VAL A 20 1.25 2.41 -5.86
CA VAL A 20 2.68 2.52 -5.78
C VAL A 20 3.35 1.49 -6.64
N SER A 21 4.57 1.76 -7.04
CA SER A 21 5.34 0.83 -7.83
C SER A 21 6.19 0.04 -6.85
N LEU A 22 5.94 -1.25 -6.74
CA LEU A 22 6.69 -2.06 -5.80
C LEU A 22 7.89 -2.73 -6.44
N GLY A 23 8.27 -2.25 -7.60
CA GLY A 23 9.46 -2.77 -8.22
C GLY A 23 9.15 -3.81 -9.24
N ILE A 24 10.18 -4.35 -9.83
CA ILE A 24 10.00 -5.30 -10.83
C ILE A 24 10.21 -6.65 -10.29
N ASN A 25 9.42 -7.57 -10.72
CA ASN A 25 9.57 -8.90 -10.30
C ASN A 25 10.58 -9.49 -11.16
N ILE A 26 11.74 -9.68 -10.71
CA ILE A 26 12.75 -10.25 -11.47
C ILE A 26 12.41 -11.58 -11.91
N GLY A 27 12.63 -11.87 -13.07
CA GLY A 27 12.37 -13.18 -13.59
C GLY A 27 11.03 -13.27 -14.25
N VAL A 28 10.25 -12.33 -14.10
CA VAL A 28 8.99 -12.40 -14.72
C VAL A 28 8.86 -11.46 -15.78
N GLU A 29 9.83 -10.79 -16.19
CA GLU A 29 9.81 -9.86 -17.12
C GLU A 29 9.71 -10.41 -18.38
N ILE A 30 8.79 -10.91 -18.78
CA ILE A 30 8.65 -11.54 -19.91
C ILE A 30 8.35 -10.67 -20.96
N ASP A 31 8.11 -10.62 -21.87
CA ASP A 31 7.73 -9.86 -22.94
C ASP A 31 8.30 -8.54 -23.03
N GLY A 32 9.13 -8.17 -22.26
CA GLY A 32 9.70 -6.92 -22.34
C GLY A 32 8.77 -5.80 -22.11
N LYS A 33 7.64 -6.06 -21.57
CA LYS A 33 6.76 -5.04 -21.38
C LYS A 33 7.22 -4.28 -20.23
N LYS A 34 7.15 -3.05 -20.22
CA LYS A 34 7.54 -2.27 -19.21
C LYS A 34 6.60 -2.38 -18.24
N ASN A 35 6.52 -3.20 -17.49
CA ASN A 35 5.58 -3.33 -16.58
C ASN A 35 5.78 -2.59 -15.41
N HIS A 36 4.98 -1.71 -15.16
CA HIS A 36 5.03 -0.96 -14.00
C HIS A 36 4.13 -1.72 -13.11
N PHE A 37 4.62 -2.48 -12.26
CA PHE A 37 3.78 -3.20 -11.37
C PHE A 37 3.29 -2.26 -10.33
N GLU A 38 2.21 -1.64 -10.58
CA GLU A 38 1.59 -0.75 -9.63
C GLU A 38 0.61 -1.55 -8.79
N ARG A 39 0.63 -1.35 -7.53
CA ARG A 39 -0.30 -2.01 -6.64
C ARG A 39 -0.89 -1.02 -5.68
N PRO A 40 -2.13 -1.21 -5.27
CA PRO A 40 -2.72 -0.34 -4.27
C PRO A 40 -2.22 -0.76 -2.90
N VAL A 41 -1.87 0.20 -2.09
CA VAL A 41 -1.42 -0.07 -0.73
C VAL A 41 -2.09 0.90 0.21
N ILE A 42 -2.23 0.50 1.47
CA ILE A 42 -2.76 1.40 2.45
C ILE A 42 -1.61 1.96 3.24
N ILE A 43 -1.62 3.25 3.52
CA ILE A 43 -0.58 3.88 4.31
C ILE A 43 -0.87 3.60 5.77
N LEU A 44 -0.04 2.80 6.38
CA LEU A 44 -0.23 2.45 7.76
C LEU A 44 0.39 3.51 8.66
N LYS A 45 1.52 4.04 8.30
CA LYS A 45 2.17 5.04 9.07
C LYS A 45 3.08 5.91 8.24
N ARG A 46 3.05 7.20 8.48
CA ARG A 46 3.95 8.10 7.81
C ARG A 46 5.18 8.19 8.69
N VAL A 47 6.30 7.75 8.22
CA VAL A 47 7.52 7.74 9.00
C VAL A 47 8.19 9.11 8.90
N ASN A 48 8.29 9.64 7.72
CA ASN A 48 8.79 10.98 7.52
C ASN A 48 8.34 11.43 6.14
N TYR A 49 8.83 12.53 5.61
CA TYR A 49 8.38 13.03 4.33
C TYR A 49 8.70 12.10 3.18
N HIS A 50 9.65 11.22 3.34
CA HIS A 50 10.09 10.37 2.26
C HIS A 50 9.86 8.89 2.48
N SER A 51 9.26 8.51 3.57
CA SER A 51 9.08 7.09 3.89
C SER A 51 7.75 6.78 4.52
N ALA A 52 7.19 5.69 4.18
CA ALA A 52 5.91 5.26 4.73
C ALA A 52 5.92 3.76 4.96
N ILE A 53 5.21 3.31 5.98
CA ILE A 53 5.01 1.89 6.20
C ILE A 53 3.67 1.59 5.57
N ILE A 54 3.65 0.62 4.69
CA ILE A 54 2.45 0.29 3.93
C ILE A 54 2.11 -1.17 4.01
N ILE A 55 0.87 -1.48 3.65
CA ILE A 55 0.40 -2.84 3.55
C ILE A 55 -0.26 -2.96 2.19
N PRO A 56 0.12 -3.93 1.37
CA PRO A 56 -0.48 -4.10 0.06
C PRO A 56 -1.91 -4.57 0.15
N LEU A 57 -2.72 -4.14 -0.79
CA LEU A 57 -4.10 -4.54 -0.88
C LEU A 57 -4.26 -5.46 -2.09
N THR A 58 -5.18 -6.37 -2.01
CA THR A 58 -5.38 -7.31 -3.08
C THR A 58 -6.87 -7.55 -3.27
N SER A 59 -7.26 -7.99 -4.45
CA SER A 59 -8.65 -8.30 -4.69
C SER A 59 -8.92 -9.77 -4.36
N THR A 60 -7.90 -10.52 -4.03
CA THR A 60 -8.09 -11.92 -3.66
C THR A 60 -8.55 -11.99 -2.22
N ILE A 61 -9.68 -12.64 -1.99
CA ILE A 61 -10.22 -12.75 -0.66
C ILE A 61 -9.82 -14.08 -0.06
N ARG A 62 -9.27 -14.05 1.14
CA ARG A 62 -8.90 -15.26 1.83
C ARG A 62 -9.62 -15.34 3.14
N GLU A 63 -10.45 -16.37 3.25
CA GLU A 63 -11.21 -16.52 4.45
C GLU A 63 -10.40 -17.32 5.46
N ASN A 64 -10.61 -17.06 6.70
CA ASN A 64 -9.93 -17.80 7.75
C ASN A 64 -8.42 -17.76 7.69
N ASP A 65 -7.88 -16.67 7.23
CA ASP A 65 -6.45 -16.54 7.15
C ASP A 65 -6.11 -15.25 7.91
N ASP A 66 -5.49 -15.37 9.06
CA ASP A 66 -5.19 -14.22 9.89
C ASP A 66 -4.25 -13.22 9.27
N ARG A 67 -3.59 -13.56 8.21
CA ARG A 67 -2.70 -12.65 7.54
C ARG A 67 -3.46 -11.64 6.71
N PHE A 68 -4.76 -11.84 6.51
CA PHE A 68 -5.56 -10.98 5.68
C PHE A 68 -6.71 -10.35 6.44
N VAL A 69 -6.94 -9.08 6.18
CA VAL A 69 -8.08 -8.39 6.73
C VAL A 69 -8.96 -8.04 5.56
N ASN A 70 -10.13 -8.63 5.48
CA ASN A 70 -11.04 -8.37 4.38
C ASN A 70 -11.86 -7.12 4.65
N TYR A 71 -12.14 -6.37 3.62
CA TYR A 71 -12.95 -5.18 3.73
C TYR A 71 -13.74 -4.99 2.46
N GLU A 72 -14.72 -4.14 2.51
CA GLU A 72 -15.57 -3.92 1.35
C GLU A 72 -15.81 -2.44 1.16
N ILE A 73 -15.69 -1.94 -0.04
CA ILE A 73 -15.96 -0.56 -0.37
C ILE A 73 -16.80 -0.55 -1.61
N ASP A 74 -17.98 0.08 -1.52
CA ASP A 74 -18.90 0.16 -2.63
C ASP A 74 -19.23 -1.21 -3.21
N GLY A 75 -19.42 -2.17 -2.38
CA GLY A 75 -19.80 -3.49 -2.82
C GLY A 75 -18.67 -4.35 -3.34
N ILE A 76 -17.47 -3.80 -3.41
CA ILE A 76 -16.34 -4.55 -3.91
C ILE A 76 -15.51 -5.04 -2.74
N LYS A 77 -15.31 -6.34 -2.67
CA LYS A 77 -14.56 -6.93 -1.59
C LYS A 77 -13.09 -7.01 -1.92
N LYS A 78 -12.28 -6.63 -0.98
CA LYS A 78 -10.84 -6.66 -1.14
C LYS A 78 -10.22 -7.07 0.19
N SER A 79 -8.93 -7.23 0.19
CA SER A 79 -8.25 -7.70 1.38
C SER A 79 -6.92 -7.00 1.55
N ALA A 80 -6.51 -6.81 2.78
CA ALA A 80 -5.21 -6.23 3.09
C ALA A 80 -4.33 -7.35 3.62
N ASN A 81 -3.16 -7.53 3.04
CA ASN A 81 -2.27 -8.59 3.45
C ASN A 81 -1.28 -8.06 4.47
N ILE A 82 -1.57 -8.24 5.75
CA ILE A 82 -0.75 -7.67 6.80
C ILE A 82 0.61 -8.35 6.91
N SER A 83 0.77 -9.54 6.36
CA SER A 83 2.05 -10.22 6.42
C SER A 83 3.05 -9.58 5.46
N GLN A 84 2.59 -8.72 4.57
CA GLN A 84 3.46 -8.08 3.60
C GLN A 84 3.74 -6.62 3.99
N ILE A 85 3.64 -6.30 5.25
CA ILE A 85 3.91 -4.97 5.72
C ILE A 85 5.35 -4.62 5.40
N ARG A 86 5.60 -3.43 4.90
CA ARG A 86 6.95 -3.01 4.58
C ARG A 86 7.05 -1.49 4.52
N MET A 87 8.26 -1.00 4.59
CA MET A 87 8.48 0.42 4.47
C MET A 87 8.96 0.70 3.05
N ILE A 88 8.43 1.75 2.44
CA ILE A 88 8.85 2.12 1.10
C ILE A 88 9.15 3.61 1.04
N ASP A 89 9.89 3.99 0.02
CA ASP A 89 10.24 5.37 -0.20
C ASP A 89 9.13 6.00 -1.02
N THR A 90 8.82 7.25 -0.79
CA THR A 90 7.76 7.94 -1.51
C THR A 90 8.06 8.07 -3.00
N LYS A 91 9.27 7.78 -3.43
CA LYS A 91 9.56 7.79 -4.83
C LYS A 91 8.75 6.75 -5.53
N ARG A 92 8.26 5.75 -4.81
CA ARG A 92 7.47 4.69 -5.42
C ARG A 92 6.01 5.06 -5.51
N PHE A 93 5.60 6.17 -4.93
CA PHE A 93 4.21 6.58 -4.97
C PHE A 93 3.88 7.07 -6.37
N ARG A 94 2.76 6.64 -6.91
CA ARG A 94 2.35 7.05 -8.24
C ARG A 94 1.14 7.96 -8.20
N ARG A 95 0.07 7.54 -7.57
CA ARG A 95 -1.11 8.38 -7.48
C ARG A 95 -1.96 7.97 -6.29
N LYS A 96 -2.68 8.89 -5.75
CA LYS A 96 -3.53 8.62 -4.62
C LYS A 96 -4.84 8.10 -5.14
N ALA A 97 -5.38 7.07 -4.52
CA ALA A 97 -6.66 6.54 -4.90
C ALA A 97 -7.74 7.48 -4.38
N LYS A 98 -8.85 7.57 -5.08
CA LYS A 98 -9.92 8.41 -4.66
C LYS A 98 -10.72 7.77 -3.54
N ILE A 99 -10.56 6.50 -3.36
CA ILE A 99 -11.28 5.78 -2.36
C ILE A 99 -10.52 5.75 -1.07
N LYS A 100 -11.20 5.84 0.05
CA LYS A 100 -10.57 5.75 1.33
C LYS A 100 -11.01 4.52 2.04
N LEU A 101 -10.16 3.92 2.79
CA LEU A 101 -10.51 2.75 3.57
C LEU A 101 -11.38 3.20 4.72
N PRO A 102 -12.47 2.49 4.99
CA PRO A 102 -13.32 2.85 6.13
C PRO A 102 -12.51 2.79 7.41
N ILE A 103 -12.77 3.71 8.31
CA ILE A 103 -11.98 3.81 9.52
C ILE A 103 -12.05 2.59 10.38
N ASP A 104 -13.16 1.89 10.39
CA ASP A 104 -13.27 0.67 11.20
C ASP A 104 -12.34 -0.40 10.65
N ASN A 105 -12.18 -0.46 9.35
CA ASN A 105 -11.32 -1.46 8.75
C ASN A 105 -9.86 -1.08 9.03
N PHE A 106 -9.56 0.19 9.06
CA PHE A 106 -8.21 0.61 9.34
C PHE A 106 -7.86 0.26 10.78
N ARG A 107 -8.80 0.43 11.68
CA ARG A 107 -8.57 0.08 13.07
C ARG A 107 -8.39 -1.43 13.22
N GLU A 108 -9.14 -2.19 12.43
CA GLU A 108 -9.03 -3.63 12.47
C GLU A 108 -7.67 -4.07 11.98
N ILE A 109 -7.16 -3.44 10.92
CA ILE A 109 -5.85 -3.76 10.40
C ILE A 109 -4.80 -3.52 11.47
N LYS A 110 -4.87 -2.38 12.15
CA LYS A 110 -3.90 -2.08 13.18
C LYS A 110 -3.97 -3.06 14.34
N SER A 111 -5.17 -3.42 14.72
CA SER A 111 -5.37 -4.32 15.82
C SER A 111 -4.86 -5.71 15.47
N ARG A 112 -5.14 -6.17 14.24
CA ARG A 112 -4.72 -7.48 13.82
C ARG A 112 -3.20 -7.52 13.70
N LEU A 113 -2.60 -6.42 13.25
CA LEU A 113 -1.19 -6.36 13.09
C LEU A 113 -0.49 -6.48 14.44
N LYS A 114 -1.05 -5.89 15.48
CA LYS A 114 -0.46 -5.98 16.78
C LYS A 114 -0.41 -7.42 17.24
N LYS A 115 -1.44 -8.16 16.93
CA LYS A 115 -1.46 -9.55 17.33
C LYS A 115 -0.51 -10.36 16.50
N TYR A 116 -0.35 -10.00 15.26
CA TYR A 116 0.47 -10.77 14.35
C TYR A 116 1.94 -10.58 14.67
N LEU A 117 2.31 -9.41 15.12
CA LEU A 117 3.67 -9.12 15.50
C LEU A 117 3.93 -9.57 16.93
#